data_9ccd6de6c2db680c923c74f59fd84e4e
#
_entry.id   9ccd6de6c2db680c923c74f59fd84e4e
#
_cell.length_a   1.000
_cell.length_b   1.000
_cell.length_c   1.000
_cell.angle_alpha   90.00
_cell.angle_beta   90.00
_cell.angle_gamma   90.00
#
_symmetry.space_group_name_H-M   'P 1'
#
loop_
_entity.id
_entity.type
_entity.pdbx_description
1 polymer ?
#
loop_
_entity_poly.entity_id
_entity_poly.type
_entity_poly.pdbx_seq_one_letter_code
_entity_poly.pdbx_strand_id
1 'polypeptide(L)'
;MSALLSLAPITLSSDYQIRFANLHDLEQILAIYNAEILNGTANWNDQAVSFVDYQQRFLTLQEQQFPMIVVEDLQLKKIAGYAYYASFRSISGYRQTIEHSVFIDPSYTRKGMGKALMQQLIHLSKQQQMHIMVAAIDSENMGSIVLHEQLGFVKTGYMPQVGQKKGTWRDLVWMQLQLSN
;
A
#
# COMPACT_ATOMS: atom_id res chain seq x y z
N MET A 1 -13.96 3.29 21.71
CA MET A 1 -13.30 1.98 21.52
C MET A 1 -13.30 1.71 20.02
N SER A 2 -12.13 1.72 19.37
CA SER A 2 -12.03 1.34 17.97
C SER A 2 -12.36 -0.15 17.85
N ALA A 3 -13.30 -0.51 16.96
CA ALA A 3 -13.58 -1.91 16.69
C ALA A 3 -12.31 -2.57 16.12
N LEU A 4 -11.92 -3.72 16.67
CA LEU A 4 -10.85 -4.52 16.10
C LEU A 4 -11.21 -4.82 14.64
N LEU A 5 -10.31 -4.48 13.72
CA LEU A 5 -10.49 -4.83 12.32
C LEU A 5 -10.58 -6.36 12.20
N SER A 6 -11.60 -6.84 11.53
CA SER A 6 -11.71 -8.24 11.16
C SER A 6 -11.73 -8.38 9.64
N LEU A 7 -10.91 -9.24 9.11
CA LEU A 7 -10.89 -9.61 7.72
C LEU A 7 -10.85 -11.13 7.67
N ALA A 8 -11.98 -11.76 7.35
CA ALA A 8 -11.95 -13.15 6.94
C ALA A 8 -11.17 -13.26 5.63
N PRO A 9 -10.37 -14.32 5.42
CA PRO A 9 -9.65 -14.51 4.17
C PRO A 9 -10.61 -14.44 2.97
N ILE A 10 -10.26 -13.62 1.99
CA ILE A 10 -11.08 -13.38 0.80
C ILE A 10 -10.46 -14.15 -0.36
N THR A 11 -11.19 -15.12 -0.87
CA THR A 11 -10.79 -15.88 -2.06
C THR A 11 -10.93 -15.00 -3.30
N LEU A 12 -9.83 -14.76 -4.00
CA LEU A 12 -9.83 -14.09 -5.31
C LEU A 12 -10.04 -15.09 -6.45
N SER A 13 -9.50 -16.30 -6.28
CA SER A 13 -9.65 -17.45 -7.16
C SER A 13 -9.29 -18.72 -6.39
N SER A 14 -9.31 -19.89 -7.05
CA SER A 14 -8.81 -21.14 -6.45
C SER A 14 -7.36 -21.05 -5.96
N ASP A 15 -6.57 -20.14 -6.53
CA ASP A 15 -5.12 -20.08 -6.32
C ASP A 15 -4.69 -18.90 -5.44
N TYR A 16 -5.55 -17.89 -5.23
CA TYR A 16 -5.17 -16.66 -4.54
C TYR A 16 -6.18 -16.24 -3.48
N GLN A 17 -5.67 -15.82 -2.32
CA GLN A 17 -6.49 -15.22 -1.26
C GLN A 17 -5.88 -13.92 -0.72
N ILE A 18 -6.75 -13.03 -0.23
CA ILE A 18 -6.33 -11.86 0.56
C ILE A 18 -6.57 -12.17 2.04
N ARG A 19 -5.58 -11.89 2.87
CA ARG A 19 -5.65 -11.97 4.34
C ARG A 19 -4.81 -10.90 5.00
N PHE A 20 -4.95 -10.73 6.31
CA PHE A 20 -3.98 -9.94 7.07
C PHE A 20 -2.58 -10.54 6.99
N ALA A 21 -1.58 -9.67 6.92
CA ALA A 21 -0.19 -10.05 7.09
C ALA A 21 0.10 -10.46 8.53
N ASN A 22 1.05 -11.36 8.71
CA ASN A 22 1.60 -11.76 9.98
C ASN A 22 3.14 -11.74 9.96
N LEU A 23 3.78 -12.00 11.09
CA LEU A 23 5.25 -11.92 11.20
C LEU A 23 5.99 -12.88 10.27
N HIS A 24 5.40 -14.02 9.92
CA HIS A 24 6.02 -15.00 9.01
C HIS A 24 6.04 -14.54 7.54
N ASP A 25 5.21 -13.55 7.20
CA ASP A 25 5.16 -12.98 5.85
C ASP A 25 6.27 -11.94 5.60
N LEU A 26 6.87 -11.42 6.67
CA LEU A 26 7.70 -10.20 6.58
C LEU A 26 8.95 -10.37 5.71
N GLU A 27 9.57 -11.54 5.66
CA GLU A 27 10.72 -11.79 4.78
C GLU A 27 10.32 -11.65 3.31
N GLN A 28 9.18 -12.22 2.92
CA GLN A 28 8.68 -12.15 1.55
C GLN A 28 8.19 -10.73 1.20
N ILE A 29 7.50 -10.07 2.13
CA ILE A 29 7.06 -8.68 1.98
C ILE A 29 8.27 -7.74 1.81
N LEU A 30 9.29 -7.91 2.65
CA LEU A 30 10.52 -7.12 2.57
C LEU A 30 11.26 -7.35 1.24
N ALA A 31 11.26 -8.59 0.73
CA ALA A 31 11.85 -8.87 -0.58
C ALA A 31 11.16 -8.09 -1.70
N ILE A 32 9.81 -8.03 -1.70
CA ILE A 32 9.04 -7.21 -2.66
C ILE A 32 9.36 -5.72 -2.48
N TYR A 33 9.38 -5.23 -1.23
CA TYR A 33 9.67 -3.83 -0.91
C TYR A 33 11.07 -3.41 -1.38
N ASN A 34 12.08 -4.21 -1.07
CA ASN A 34 13.46 -3.93 -1.46
C ASN A 34 13.69 -4.08 -2.96
N ALA A 35 13.01 -5.02 -3.62
CA ALA A 35 13.05 -5.12 -5.08
C ALA A 35 12.51 -3.85 -5.76
N GLU A 36 11.44 -3.25 -5.22
CA GLU A 36 10.91 -1.97 -5.70
C GLU A 36 11.89 -0.82 -5.44
N ILE A 37 12.50 -0.76 -4.25
CA ILE A 37 13.55 0.24 -3.97
C ILE A 37 14.70 0.13 -4.97
N LEU A 38 15.18 -1.08 -5.22
CA LEU A 38 16.38 -1.28 -6.06
C LEU A 38 16.10 -1.15 -7.56
N ASN A 39 14.90 -1.51 -8.02
CA ASN A 39 14.62 -1.67 -9.44
C ASN A 39 13.49 -0.76 -9.95
N GLY A 40 12.57 -0.34 -9.07
CA GLY A 40 11.39 0.44 -9.42
C GLY A 40 11.53 1.94 -9.18
N THR A 41 10.41 2.64 -9.40
CA THR A 41 10.25 4.08 -9.18
C THR A 41 9.05 4.41 -8.28
N ALA A 42 8.27 3.42 -7.84
CA ALA A 42 7.17 3.66 -6.92
C ALA A 42 7.62 3.95 -5.48
N ASN A 43 8.89 3.67 -5.18
CA ASN A 43 9.53 4.03 -3.91
C ASN A 43 10.84 4.76 -4.18
N TRP A 44 10.95 5.97 -3.65
CA TRP A 44 12.12 6.83 -3.92
C TRP A 44 13.27 6.68 -2.91
N ASN A 45 13.23 5.69 -2.01
CA ASN A 45 14.41 5.33 -1.23
C ASN A 45 15.51 4.79 -2.15
N ASP A 46 16.76 5.07 -1.82
CA ASP A 46 17.93 4.62 -2.60
C ASP A 46 18.57 3.35 -2.04
N GLN A 47 18.32 3.05 -0.78
CA GLN A 47 18.92 1.91 -0.07
C GLN A 47 17.86 0.94 0.41
N ALA A 48 18.16 -0.35 0.27
CA ALA A 48 17.33 -1.42 0.81
C ALA A 48 17.21 -1.29 2.34
N VAL A 49 16.04 -1.65 2.86
CA VAL A 49 15.73 -1.61 4.28
C VAL A 49 16.13 -2.93 4.92
N SER A 50 16.65 -2.89 6.15
CA SER A 50 16.94 -4.10 6.91
C SER A 50 15.67 -4.80 7.39
N PHE A 51 15.77 -6.11 7.69
CA PHE A 51 14.64 -6.86 8.25
C PHE A 51 14.18 -6.27 9.59
N VAL A 52 15.12 -5.87 10.45
CA VAL A 52 14.82 -5.30 11.78
C VAL A 52 14.02 -4.00 11.65
N ASP A 53 14.43 -3.10 10.75
CA ASP A 53 13.73 -1.82 10.54
C ASP A 53 12.33 -2.05 9.93
N TYR A 54 12.22 -3.00 9.00
CA TYR A 54 10.93 -3.33 8.40
C TYR A 54 9.97 -4.00 9.39
N GLN A 55 10.49 -4.90 10.24
CA GLN A 55 9.72 -5.51 11.33
C GLN A 55 9.24 -4.45 12.32
N GLN A 56 10.08 -3.50 12.70
CA GLN A 56 9.67 -2.39 13.59
C GLN A 56 8.54 -1.57 12.96
N ARG A 57 8.63 -1.28 11.65
CA ARG A 57 7.56 -0.61 10.92
C ARG A 57 6.24 -1.39 10.97
N PHE A 58 6.28 -2.71 10.76
CA PHE A 58 5.10 -3.57 10.84
C PHE A 58 4.49 -3.54 12.24
N LEU A 59 5.30 -3.66 13.30
CA LEU A 59 4.82 -3.60 14.68
C LEU A 59 4.18 -2.24 15.00
N THR A 60 4.79 -1.14 14.54
CA THR A 60 4.22 0.20 14.69
C THR A 60 2.84 0.33 14.01
N LEU A 61 2.65 -0.25 12.82
CA LEU A 61 1.33 -0.28 12.18
C LEU A 61 0.31 -1.06 13.02
N GLN A 62 0.71 -2.20 13.60
CA GLN A 62 -0.15 -2.99 14.48
C GLN A 62 -0.54 -2.23 15.76
N GLU A 63 0.41 -1.57 16.41
CA GLU A 63 0.17 -0.73 17.59
C GLU A 63 -0.83 0.41 17.29
N GLN A 64 -0.72 1.00 16.10
CA GLN A 64 -1.64 2.03 15.62
C GLN A 64 -2.95 1.46 15.07
N GLN A 65 -3.12 0.15 15.09
CA GLN A 65 -4.28 -0.57 14.54
C GLN A 65 -4.47 -0.36 13.02
N PHE A 66 -3.42 -0.04 12.29
CA PHE A 66 -3.46 0.04 10.84
C PHE A 66 -3.20 -1.33 10.20
N PRO A 67 -3.99 -1.71 9.20
CA PRO A 67 -3.87 -3.02 8.57
C PRO A 67 -2.68 -3.07 7.61
N MET A 68 -2.03 -4.22 7.56
CA MET A 68 -1.26 -4.68 6.42
C MET A 68 -1.91 -5.97 5.91
N ILE A 69 -2.21 -6.02 4.63
CA ILE A 69 -2.85 -7.18 3.98
C ILE A 69 -1.96 -7.69 2.84
N VAL A 70 -2.04 -8.97 2.58
CA VAL A 70 -1.29 -9.67 1.53
C VAL A 70 -2.22 -10.38 0.56
N VAL A 71 -1.78 -10.54 -0.69
CA VAL A 71 -2.28 -11.59 -1.59
C VAL A 71 -1.32 -12.77 -1.48
N GLU A 72 -1.84 -13.92 -1.08
CA GLU A 72 -1.09 -15.18 -1.00
C GLU A 72 -1.43 -16.07 -2.20
N ASP A 73 -0.40 -16.60 -2.85
CA ASP A 73 -0.48 -17.70 -3.80
C ASP A 73 -0.56 -19.00 -2.99
N LEU A 74 -1.72 -19.65 -2.99
CA LEU A 74 -2.00 -20.84 -2.19
C LEU A 74 -1.24 -22.09 -2.68
N GLN A 75 -0.91 -22.13 -3.96
CA GLN A 75 -0.18 -23.25 -4.58
C GLN A 75 1.30 -23.18 -4.21
N LEU A 76 1.89 -22.00 -4.38
CA LEU A 76 3.33 -21.79 -4.16
C LEU A 76 3.63 -21.36 -2.71
N LYS A 77 2.62 -21.03 -1.90
CA LYS A 77 2.75 -20.44 -0.56
C LYS A 77 3.64 -19.19 -0.56
N LYS A 78 3.43 -18.35 -1.56
CA LYS A 78 4.19 -17.12 -1.78
C LYS A 78 3.31 -15.89 -1.64
N ILE A 79 3.89 -14.80 -1.15
CA ILE A 79 3.25 -13.49 -1.15
C ILE A 79 3.40 -12.89 -2.54
N ALA A 80 2.27 -12.76 -3.25
CA ALA A 80 2.21 -12.18 -4.59
C ALA A 80 2.17 -10.63 -4.57
N GLY A 81 1.82 -10.05 -3.44
CA GLY A 81 1.76 -8.61 -3.24
C GLY A 81 1.20 -8.27 -1.87
N TYR A 82 1.31 -7.01 -1.49
CA TYR A 82 0.80 -6.52 -0.22
C TYR A 82 0.39 -5.06 -0.30
N ALA A 83 -0.43 -4.65 0.65
CA ALA A 83 -0.84 -3.26 0.79
C ALA A 83 -1.08 -2.91 2.26
N TYR A 84 -0.91 -1.65 2.61
CA TYR A 84 -1.18 -1.11 3.94
C TYR A 84 -1.51 0.37 3.84
N TYR A 85 -2.01 0.94 4.92
CA TYR A 85 -2.04 2.38 5.10
C TYR A 85 -1.50 2.77 6.47
N ALA A 86 -1.10 4.02 6.59
CA ALA A 86 -0.60 4.65 7.81
C ALA A 86 -1.17 6.07 7.94
N SER A 87 -0.90 6.73 9.06
CA SER A 87 -1.22 8.14 9.24
C SER A 87 -0.55 8.98 8.17
N PHE A 88 -1.29 9.87 7.53
CA PHE A 88 -0.74 10.80 6.55
C PHE A 88 0.28 11.76 7.19
N ARG A 89 -0.02 12.28 8.38
CA ARG A 89 0.87 13.16 9.15
C ARG A 89 0.62 12.97 10.64
N SER A 90 1.62 13.30 11.46
CA SER A 90 1.55 13.19 12.93
C SER A 90 0.71 14.28 13.62
N ILE A 91 0.26 15.31 12.90
CA ILE A 91 -0.54 16.41 13.45
C ILE A 91 -1.98 15.93 13.66
N SER A 92 -2.56 16.19 14.83
CA SER A 92 -3.89 15.69 15.25
C SER A 92 -5.05 16.05 14.31
N GLY A 93 -4.96 17.15 13.58
CA GLY A 93 -5.95 17.53 12.54
C GLY A 93 -6.06 16.51 11.40
N TYR A 94 -4.99 15.70 11.16
CA TYR A 94 -4.98 14.67 10.13
C TYR A 94 -5.32 13.26 10.64
N ARG A 95 -5.82 13.12 11.88
CA ARG A 95 -6.08 11.79 12.49
C ARG A 95 -7.00 10.86 11.69
N GLN A 96 -7.83 11.40 10.79
CA GLN A 96 -8.73 10.66 9.92
C GLN A 96 -8.27 10.67 8.45
N THR A 97 -7.03 11.11 8.19
CA THR A 97 -6.41 11.07 6.87
C THR A 97 -5.29 10.03 6.89
N ILE A 98 -5.37 9.11 5.96
CA ILE A 98 -4.40 8.02 5.80
C ILE A 98 -3.72 8.10 4.44
N GLU A 99 -2.48 7.64 4.38
CA GLU A 99 -1.74 7.41 3.15
C GLU A 99 -1.49 5.92 2.99
N HIS A 100 -1.77 5.38 1.80
CA HIS A 100 -1.59 3.96 1.54
C HIS A 100 -0.35 3.68 0.69
N SER A 101 0.05 2.41 0.70
CA SER A 101 1.03 1.84 -0.22
C SER A 101 0.53 0.50 -0.74
N VAL A 102 0.79 0.18 -2.00
CA VAL A 102 0.48 -1.10 -2.62
C VAL A 102 1.63 -1.53 -3.51
N PHE A 103 2.09 -2.76 -3.33
CA PHE A 103 3.20 -3.35 -4.06
C PHE A 103 2.84 -4.76 -4.53
N ILE A 104 3.14 -5.07 -5.76
CA ILE A 104 2.94 -6.39 -6.36
C ILE A 104 4.29 -6.92 -6.84
N ASP A 105 4.58 -8.17 -6.49
CA ASP A 105 5.76 -8.85 -7.01
C ASP A 105 5.70 -8.85 -8.56
N PRO A 106 6.77 -8.48 -9.26
CA PRO A 106 6.78 -8.38 -10.72
C PRO A 106 6.28 -9.63 -11.46
N SER A 107 6.48 -10.83 -10.88
CA SER A 107 6.00 -12.10 -11.46
C SER A 107 4.47 -12.28 -11.39
N TYR A 108 3.78 -11.44 -10.59
CA TYR A 108 2.33 -11.49 -10.39
C TYR A 108 1.58 -10.28 -10.94
N THR A 109 2.27 -9.41 -11.67
CA THR A 109 1.64 -8.20 -12.23
C THR A 109 0.56 -8.54 -13.27
N ARG A 110 -0.34 -7.56 -13.55
CA ARG A 110 -1.43 -7.65 -14.56
C ARG A 110 -2.48 -8.75 -14.31
N LYS A 111 -2.55 -9.29 -13.10
CA LYS A 111 -3.57 -10.27 -12.65
C LYS A 111 -4.69 -9.66 -11.81
N GLY A 112 -4.80 -8.33 -11.77
CA GLY A 112 -5.84 -7.63 -10.99
C GLY A 112 -5.61 -7.52 -9.48
N MET A 113 -4.50 -8.09 -8.96
CA MET A 113 -4.22 -8.16 -7.52
C MET A 113 -4.09 -6.78 -6.86
N GLY A 114 -3.45 -5.81 -7.53
CA GLY A 114 -3.35 -4.45 -7.02
C GLY A 114 -4.71 -3.80 -6.80
N LYS A 115 -5.64 -3.99 -7.75
CA LYS A 115 -7.03 -3.51 -7.61
C LYS A 115 -7.75 -4.18 -6.45
N ALA A 116 -7.61 -5.50 -6.32
CA ALA A 116 -8.24 -6.26 -5.25
C ALA A 116 -7.72 -5.84 -3.86
N LEU A 117 -6.39 -5.69 -3.69
CA LEU A 117 -5.79 -5.17 -2.46
C LEU A 117 -6.32 -3.78 -2.12
N MET A 118 -6.34 -2.86 -3.09
CA MET A 118 -6.82 -1.50 -2.87
C MET A 118 -8.31 -1.46 -2.49
N GLN A 119 -9.15 -2.28 -3.11
CA GLN A 119 -10.57 -2.40 -2.74
C GLN A 119 -10.72 -2.84 -1.28
N GLN A 120 -9.90 -3.79 -0.81
CA GLN A 120 -9.91 -4.23 0.57
C GLN A 120 -9.38 -3.15 1.53
N LEU A 121 -8.33 -2.43 1.19
CA LEU A 121 -7.86 -1.31 2.00
C LEU A 121 -8.93 -0.21 2.14
N ILE A 122 -9.62 0.13 1.06
CA ILE A 122 -10.74 1.08 1.06
C ILE A 122 -11.86 0.58 1.98
N HIS A 123 -12.20 -0.71 1.91
CA HIS A 123 -13.20 -1.29 2.79
C HIS A 123 -12.79 -1.20 4.26
N LEU A 124 -11.58 -1.63 4.61
CA LEU A 124 -11.04 -1.58 5.97
C LEU A 124 -10.95 -0.15 6.51
N SER A 125 -10.54 0.81 5.68
CA SER A 125 -10.47 2.22 6.08
C SER A 125 -11.83 2.83 6.39
N LYS A 126 -12.87 2.43 5.65
CA LYS A 126 -14.27 2.81 5.96
C LYS A 126 -14.75 2.22 7.27
N GLN A 127 -14.41 0.96 7.57
CA GLN A 127 -14.71 0.33 8.87
C GLN A 127 -14.07 1.08 10.03
N GLN A 128 -12.87 1.64 9.83
CA GLN A 128 -12.17 2.48 10.81
C GLN A 128 -12.64 3.94 10.82
N GLN A 129 -13.66 4.28 10.04
CA GLN A 129 -14.20 5.65 9.95
C GLN A 129 -13.14 6.68 9.53
N MET A 130 -12.18 6.28 8.69
CA MET A 130 -11.26 7.21 8.05
C MET A 130 -12.04 8.09 7.05
N HIS A 131 -11.60 9.33 6.91
CA HIS A 131 -12.29 10.31 6.06
C HIS A 131 -11.65 10.42 4.67
N ILE A 132 -10.34 10.52 4.60
CA ILE A 132 -9.58 10.67 3.36
C ILE A 132 -8.48 9.59 3.28
N MET A 133 -8.38 8.97 2.11
CA MET A 133 -7.21 8.16 1.72
C MET A 133 -6.42 8.90 0.65
N VAL A 134 -5.12 9.08 0.90
CA VAL A 134 -4.18 9.79 0.02
C VAL A 134 -3.30 8.79 -0.70
N ALA A 135 -2.98 9.09 -1.95
CA ALA A 135 -1.98 8.41 -2.75
C ALA A 135 -0.92 9.40 -3.22
N ALA A 136 0.36 9.07 -3.01
CA ALA A 136 1.52 9.75 -3.54
C ALA A 136 2.12 8.89 -4.66
N ILE A 137 2.04 9.34 -5.91
CA ILE A 137 2.34 8.52 -7.07
C ILE A 137 3.38 9.25 -7.94
N ASP A 138 4.45 8.54 -8.32
CA ASP A 138 5.38 9.01 -9.34
C ASP A 138 4.61 9.31 -10.63
N SER A 139 4.82 10.50 -11.21
CA SER A 139 4.04 10.97 -12.38
C SER A 139 4.18 10.10 -13.62
N GLU A 140 5.26 9.33 -13.74
CA GLU A 140 5.47 8.39 -14.84
C GLU A 140 4.82 7.02 -14.58
N ASN A 141 4.35 6.75 -13.35
CA ASN A 141 3.65 5.50 -13.04
C ASN A 141 2.18 5.57 -13.46
N MET A 142 1.95 5.64 -14.78
CA MET A 142 0.61 5.72 -15.38
C MET A 142 -0.28 4.55 -14.98
N GLY A 143 0.30 3.36 -14.78
CA GLY A 143 -0.46 2.18 -14.34
C GLY A 143 -1.09 2.38 -12.97
N SER A 144 -0.35 2.98 -12.04
CA SER A 144 -0.86 3.32 -10.72
C SER A 144 -1.90 4.45 -10.79
N ILE A 145 -1.63 5.51 -11.56
CA ILE A 145 -2.57 6.63 -11.71
C ILE A 145 -3.93 6.13 -12.22
N VAL A 146 -3.93 5.35 -13.31
CA VAL A 146 -5.17 4.79 -13.89
C VAL A 146 -5.88 3.85 -12.91
N LEU A 147 -5.15 3.03 -12.16
CA LEU A 147 -5.73 2.18 -11.13
C LEU A 147 -6.48 3.00 -10.08
N HIS A 148 -5.87 4.09 -9.60
CA HIS A 148 -6.47 4.96 -8.59
C HIS A 148 -7.69 5.71 -9.14
N GLU A 149 -7.63 6.22 -10.38
CA GLU A 149 -8.80 6.83 -11.05
C GLU A 149 -9.98 5.85 -11.13
N GLN A 150 -9.72 4.58 -11.49
CA GLN A 150 -10.75 3.54 -11.53
C GLN A 150 -11.36 3.20 -10.15
N LEU A 151 -10.65 3.50 -9.07
CA LEU A 151 -11.10 3.33 -7.69
C LEU A 151 -11.78 4.58 -7.11
N GLY A 152 -11.91 5.63 -7.92
CA GLY A 152 -12.57 6.88 -7.53
C GLY A 152 -11.65 7.93 -6.91
N PHE A 153 -10.33 7.72 -6.93
CA PHE A 153 -9.40 8.77 -6.53
C PHE A 153 -9.40 9.90 -7.56
N VAL A 154 -9.29 11.12 -7.07
CA VAL A 154 -9.15 12.32 -7.89
C VAL A 154 -7.77 12.95 -7.69
N LYS A 155 -7.20 13.52 -8.74
CA LYS A 155 -5.94 14.28 -8.66
C LYS A 155 -6.18 15.58 -7.90
N THR A 156 -5.38 15.83 -6.88
CA THR A 156 -5.49 17.02 -6.01
C THR A 156 -4.24 17.88 -6.01
N GLY A 157 -3.14 17.40 -6.57
CA GLY A 157 -1.91 18.16 -6.66
C GLY A 157 -0.88 17.53 -7.58
N TYR A 158 0.06 18.37 -8.01
CA TYR A 158 1.22 17.99 -8.79
C TYR A 158 2.43 18.75 -8.29
N MET A 159 3.51 18.06 -8.00
CA MET A 159 4.74 18.65 -7.48
C MET A 159 5.91 18.27 -8.41
N PRO A 160 6.34 19.19 -9.29
CA PRO A 160 7.46 18.92 -10.19
C PRO A 160 8.77 18.85 -9.42
N GLN A 161 9.63 17.92 -9.77
CA GLN A 161 11.00 17.75 -9.26
C GLN A 161 11.10 17.76 -7.72
N VAL A 162 10.10 17.20 -7.05
CA VAL A 162 9.99 17.24 -5.58
C VAL A 162 10.85 16.18 -4.89
N GLY A 163 11.26 15.15 -5.62
CA GLY A 163 12.09 14.07 -5.12
C GLY A 163 13.15 13.65 -6.12
N GLN A 164 14.05 12.80 -5.69
CA GLN A 164 15.09 12.25 -6.55
C GLN A 164 15.13 10.73 -6.40
N LYS A 165 15.31 10.03 -7.51
CA LYS A 165 15.52 8.59 -7.55
C LYS A 165 16.69 8.28 -8.48
N LYS A 166 17.74 7.65 -7.95
CA LYS A 166 18.96 7.29 -8.70
C LYS A 166 19.53 8.46 -9.50
N GLY A 167 19.57 9.63 -8.88
CA GLY A 167 20.10 10.84 -9.51
C GLY A 167 19.13 11.55 -10.47
N THR A 168 17.96 11.01 -10.75
CA THR A 168 16.95 11.60 -11.62
C THR A 168 15.88 12.30 -10.79
N TRP A 169 15.58 13.56 -11.09
CA TRP A 169 14.48 14.30 -10.49
C TRP A 169 13.13 13.69 -10.91
N ARG A 170 12.23 13.59 -9.95
CA ARG A 170 10.92 12.93 -10.11
C ARG A 170 9.81 13.89 -9.71
N ASP A 171 8.72 13.81 -10.46
CA ASP A 171 7.52 14.57 -10.20
C ASP A 171 6.51 13.70 -9.45
N LEU A 172 5.79 14.30 -8.52
CA LEU A 172 4.79 13.63 -7.70
C LEU A 172 3.38 14.08 -8.08
N VAL A 173 2.50 13.12 -8.29
CA VAL A 173 1.05 13.32 -8.38
C VAL A 173 0.43 12.96 -7.03
N TRP A 174 -0.29 13.90 -6.43
CA TRP A 174 -1.15 13.63 -5.29
C TRP A 174 -2.56 13.29 -5.78
N MET A 175 -3.07 12.17 -5.26
CA MET A 175 -4.46 11.79 -5.46
C MET A 175 -5.13 11.52 -4.12
N GLN A 176 -6.44 11.71 -4.03
CA GLN A 176 -7.20 11.41 -2.82
C GLN A 176 -8.53 10.76 -3.15
N LEU A 177 -8.98 9.91 -2.21
CA LEU A 177 -10.32 9.33 -2.18
C LEU A 177 -11.03 9.77 -0.90
N GLN A 178 -12.23 10.33 -1.05
CA GLN A 178 -13.13 10.55 0.08
C GLN A 178 -13.82 9.24 0.45
N LEU A 179 -13.65 8.80 1.69
CA LEU A 179 -14.10 7.50 2.20
C LEU A 179 -15.50 7.55 2.82
N SER A 180 -15.84 8.70 3.42
CA SER A 180 -17.16 8.97 4.01
C SER A 180 -18.02 9.72 2.99
N ASN A 181 -19.28 9.35 2.91
CA ASN A 181 -20.31 10.13 2.22
C ASN A 181 -20.65 11.39 3.03
#